data_966a8924d5b7d4d22fffe43285688008
#
_entry.id   966a8924d5b7d4d22fffe43285688008
#
_cell.length_a   1.000
_cell.length_b   1.000
_cell.length_c   1.000
_cell.angle_alpha   90.00
_cell.angle_beta   90.00
_cell.angle_gamma   90.00
#
_symmetry.space_group_name_H-M   'P 1'
#
loop_
_entity.id
_entity.type
_entity.pdbx_description
1 polymer ?
#
loop_
_entity_poly.entity_id
_entity_poly.type
_entity_poly.pdbx_seq_one_letter_code
_entity_poly.pdbx_strand_id
1 'polypeptide(L)'
;MYIEMKFKINNRTWKIIELSQEEIKKEFKRHLDGEPGESGKYFGITYADEQVILLDKDLHIETKKHTLKHELAHCYMNVYCYHAQDKFTEEDMADIVANSNDFVNEVVNKYFGDK
;
A
#
# COMPACT_ATOMS: atom_id res chain seq x y z
N MET A 1 16.58 0.03 -12.11
CA MET A 1 15.68 1.17 -12.34
C MET A 1 14.37 0.93 -11.60
N TYR A 2 13.90 1.92 -10.88
CA TYR A 2 12.63 1.83 -10.16
C TYR A 2 11.47 2.23 -11.05
N ILE A 3 10.34 1.54 -10.86
CA ILE A 3 9.06 2.05 -11.33
C ILE A 3 8.49 2.85 -10.17
N GLU A 4 8.21 4.10 -10.42
CA GLU A 4 7.71 5.00 -9.38
C GLU A 4 6.52 5.80 -9.91
N MET A 5 5.48 5.90 -9.09
CA MET A 5 4.35 6.77 -9.39
C MET A 5 3.97 7.54 -8.14
N LYS A 6 3.61 8.80 -8.31
CA LYS A 6 3.11 9.63 -7.23
C LYS A 6 1.60 9.77 -7.34
N PHE A 7 0.93 9.80 -6.20
CA PHE A 7 -0.50 10.10 -6.15
C PHE A 7 -0.78 10.97 -4.93
N LYS A 8 -1.93 11.63 -4.94
CA LYS A 8 -2.33 12.48 -3.82
C LYS A 8 -3.56 11.91 -3.14
N ILE A 9 -3.59 12.02 -1.83
CA ILE A 9 -4.76 11.74 -1.01
C ILE A 9 -4.80 12.78 0.11
N ASN A 10 -5.92 13.48 0.23
CA ASN A 10 -6.13 14.52 1.22
C ASN A 10 -4.96 15.53 1.26
N ASN A 11 -4.56 16.02 0.09
CA ASN A 11 -3.46 16.98 -0.06
C ASN A 11 -2.07 16.48 0.32
N ARG A 12 -1.93 15.19 0.56
CA ARG A 12 -0.62 14.59 0.84
C ARG A 12 -0.16 13.82 -0.37
N THR A 13 1.13 13.95 -0.69
CA THR A 13 1.71 13.23 -1.81
C THR A 13 2.36 11.94 -1.32
N TRP A 14 1.96 10.84 -1.92
CA TRP A 14 2.50 9.51 -1.66
C TRP A 14 3.18 8.97 -2.89
N LYS A 15 4.05 8.00 -2.71
CA LYS A 15 4.75 7.32 -3.80
C LYS A 15 4.46 5.83 -3.77
N ILE A 16 4.36 5.25 -4.96
CA ILE A 16 4.36 3.79 -5.14
C ILE A 16 5.67 3.46 -5.84
N ILE A 17 6.46 2.57 -5.24
CA ILE A 17 7.77 2.18 -5.77
C ILE A 17 7.84 0.66 -5.85
N GLU A 18 8.26 0.12 -7.01
CA GLU A 18 8.49 -1.31 -7.14
C GLU A 18 9.95 -1.62 -6.89
N LEU A 19 10.21 -2.57 -6.02
CA LEU A 19 11.56 -2.98 -5.61
C LEU A 19 11.68 -4.50 -5.65
N SER A 20 12.94 -4.98 -5.72
CA SER A 20 13.20 -6.41 -5.55
C SER A 20 12.98 -6.83 -4.09
N GLN A 21 12.86 -8.13 -3.85
CA GLN A 21 12.76 -8.66 -2.48
C GLN A 21 13.93 -8.23 -1.61
N GLU A 22 15.14 -8.24 -2.17
CA GLU A 22 16.32 -7.83 -1.42
C GLU A 22 16.23 -6.38 -0.98
N GLU A 23 15.79 -5.52 -1.88
CA GLU A 23 15.63 -4.09 -1.58
C GLU A 23 14.52 -3.84 -0.58
N ILE A 24 13.39 -4.57 -0.71
CA ILE A 24 12.29 -4.46 0.24
C ILE A 24 12.75 -4.89 1.65
N LYS A 25 13.47 -5.99 1.76
CA LYS A 25 13.97 -6.48 3.04
C LYS A 25 14.93 -5.51 3.69
N LYS A 26 15.78 -4.86 2.89
CA LYS A 26 16.65 -3.79 3.38
C LYS A 26 15.87 -2.62 3.96
N GLU A 27 14.87 -2.16 3.21
CA GLU A 27 14.04 -1.04 3.66
C GLU A 27 13.24 -1.39 4.90
N PHE A 28 12.70 -2.61 4.96
CA PHE A 28 11.93 -3.07 6.11
C PHE A 28 12.79 -3.09 7.38
N LYS A 29 13.99 -3.60 7.29
CA LYS A 29 14.91 -3.63 8.44
C LYS A 29 15.30 -2.23 8.89
N ARG A 30 15.43 -1.31 7.95
CA ARG A 30 15.80 0.06 8.26
C ARG A 30 14.71 0.82 9.02
N HIS A 31 13.45 0.56 8.66
CA HIS A 31 12.31 1.31 9.19
C HIS A 31 11.56 0.59 10.30
N LEU A 32 11.48 -0.72 10.24
CA LEU A 32 10.72 -1.53 11.18
C LEU A 32 11.55 -2.74 11.62
N ASP A 33 11.49 -3.03 12.89
CA ASP A 33 12.11 -4.22 13.46
C ASP A 33 11.13 -5.37 13.30
N GLY A 34 11.00 -5.91 12.12
CA GLY A 34 10.03 -6.94 11.85
C GLY A 34 10.61 -8.13 11.12
N GLU A 35 9.80 -9.16 11.02
CA GLU A 35 10.15 -10.39 10.34
C GLU A 35 9.32 -10.53 9.05
N PRO A 36 9.86 -11.18 8.01
CA PRO A 36 9.06 -11.47 6.82
C PRO A 36 7.92 -12.42 7.18
N GLY A 37 6.89 -12.43 6.34
CA GLY A 37 5.79 -13.36 6.49
C GLY A 37 6.24 -14.80 6.40
N GLU A 38 5.30 -15.73 6.55
CA GLU A 38 5.59 -17.17 6.58
C GLU A 38 6.40 -17.64 5.37
N SER A 39 6.17 -17.05 4.22
CA SER A 39 6.89 -17.40 2.99
C SER A 39 8.28 -16.78 2.93
N GLY A 40 8.64 -15.93 3.88
CA GLY A 40 9.88 -15.17 3.84
C GLY A 40 9.86 -14.01 2.87
N LYS A 41 8.71 -13.69 2.31
CA LYS A 41 8.56 -12.64 1.30
C LYS A 41 7.60 -11.55 1.75
N TYR A 42 7.87 -10.34 1.31
CA TYR A 42 6.99 -9.19 1.46
C TYR A 42 6.44 -8.83 0.09
N PHE A 43 5.14 -8.97 -0.12
CA PHE A 43 4.51 -8.58 -1.39
C PHE A 43 4.40 -7.07 -1.51
N GLY A 44 4.09 -6.41 -0.38
CA GLY A 44 4.01 -4.96 -0.33
C GLY A 44 4.09 -4.46 1.10
N ILE A 45 4.45 -3.19 1.26
CA ILE A 45 4.57 -2.54 2.57
C ILE A 45 4.13 -1.09 2.44
N THR A 46 3.37 -0.61 3.43
CA THR A 46 2.95 0.79 3.50
C THR A 46 3.67 1.46 4.67
N TYR A 47 4.43 2.50 4.36
CA TYR A 47 5.07 3.35 5.37
C TYR A 47 4.29 4.66 5.47
N ALA A 48 3.48 4.80 6.49
CA ALA A 48 2.63 5.98 6.66
C ALA A 48 3.43 7.25 6.90
N ASP A 49 4.47 7.14 7.72
CA ASP A 49 5.29 8.31 8.08
C ASP A 49 6.02 8.90 6.88
N GLU A 50 6.52 8.04 6.01
CA GLU A 50 7.24 8.47 4.81
C GLU A 50 6.33 8.64 3.60
N GLN A 51 5.07 8.22 3.72
CA GLN A 51 4.07 8.30 2.65
C GLN A 51 4.53 7.53 1.40
N VAL A 52 4.93 6.28 1.61
CA VAL A 52 5.45 5.40 0.55
C VAL A 52 4.79 4.04 0.62
N ILE A 53 4.47 3.51 -0.55
CA ILE A 53 4.05 2.12 -0.72
C ILE A 53 5.13 1.42 -1.52
N LEU A 54 5.66 0.31 -0.99
CA LEU A 54 6.62 -0.53 -1.70
C LEU A 54 5.90 -1.77 -2.21
N LEU A 55 6.19 -2.15 -3.45
CA LEU A 55 5.65 -3.38 -4.06
C LEU A 55 6.80 -4.23 -4.57
N ASP A 56 6.65 -5.56 -4.44
CA ASP A 56 7.58 -6.49 -5.07
C ASP A 56 7.38 -6.43 -6.60
N LYS A 57 8.42 -6.04 -7.31
CA LYS A 57 8.38 -5.86 -8.75
C LYS A 57 8.15 -7.16 -9.53
N ASP A 58 8.48 -8.30 -8.94
CA ASP A 58 8.44 -9.60 -9.60
C ASP A 58 7.14 -10.37 -9.38
N LEU A 59 6.15 -9.75 -8.74
CA LEU A 59 4.85 -10.39 -8.57
C LEU A 59 4.13 -10.55 -9.90
N HIS A 60 3.37 -11.64 -10.01
CA HIS A 60 2.42 -11.80 -11.12
C HIS A 60 1.46 -10.60 -11.11
N ILE A 61 1.04 -10.16 -12.31
CA ILE A 61 0.25 -8.92 -12.44
C ILE A 61 -1.02 -8.93 -11.58
N GLU A 62 -1.73 -10.05 -11.50
CA GLU A 62 -2.95 -10.12 -10.70
C GLU A 62 -2.65 -10.00 -9.21
N THR A 63 -1.57 -10.65 -8.75
CA THR A 63 -1.13 -10.55 -7.37
C THR A 63 -0.68 -9.13 -7.06
N LYS A 64 0.03 -8.50 -7.98
CA LYS A 64 0.50 -7.13 -7.81
C LYS A 64 -0.67 -6.16 -7.66
N LYS A 65 -1.69 -6.30 -8.51
CA LYS A 65 -2.90 -5.47 -8.43
C LYS A 65 -3.61 -5.64 -7.09
N HIS A 66 -3.76 -6.89 -6.65
CA HIS A 66 -4.40 -7.18 -5.37
C HIS A 66 -3.59 -6.59 -4.21
N THR A 67 -2.28 -6.75 -4.26
CA THR A 67 -1.38 -6.22 -3.23
C THR A 67 -1.46 -4.70 -3.17
N LEU A 68 -1.44 -4.04 -4.32
CA LEU A 68 -1.55 -2.58 -4.34
C LEU A 68 -2.88 -2.11 -3.74
N LYS A 69 -3.99 -2.78 -4.06
CA LYS A 69 -5.29 -2.45 -3.45
C LYS A 69 -5.23 -2.57 -1.92
N HIS A 70 -4.60 -3.62 -1.42
CA HIS A 70 -4.43 -3.85 0.01
C HIS A 70 -3.64 -2.71 0.66
N GLU A 71 -2.50 -2.33 0.05
CA GLU A 71 -1.65 -1.27 0.59
C GLU A 71 -2.34 0.11 0.51
N LEU A 72 -3.10 0.36 -0.54
CA LEU A 72 -3.86 1.60 -0.66
C LEU A 72 -4.95 1.70 0.41
N ALA A 73 -5.53 0.57 0.82
CA ALA A 73 -6.47 0.56 1.93
C ALA A 73 -5.78 0.98 3.23
N HIS A 74 -4.56 0.49 3.48
CA HIS A 74 -3.77 0.96 4.63
C HIS A 74 -3.51 2.46 4.55
N CYS A 75 -3.16 2.95 3.36
CA CYS A 75 -2.93 4.37 3.13
C CYS A 75 -4.17 5.19 3.49
N TYR A 76 -5.34 4.77 2.99
CA TYR A 76 -6.60 5.44 3.28
C TYR A 76 -6.89 5.47 4.78
N MET A 77 -6.68 4.35 5.45
CA MET A 77 -6.89 4.25 6.89
C MET A 77 -5.97 5.19 7.66
N ASN A 78 -4.70 5.26 7.26
CA ASN A 78 -3.74 6.14 7.92
C ASN A 78 -4.10 7.61 7.75
N VAL A 79 -4.65 8.00 6.61
CA VAL A 79 -4.98 9.39 6.34
C VAL A 79 -6.29 9.81 7.00
N TYR A 80 -7.31 8.96 6.96
CA TYR A 80 -8.66 9.33 7.37
C TYR A 80 -9.12 8.71 8.68
N CYS A 81 -8.50 7.63 9.14
CA CYS A 81 -8.95 6.88 10.31
C CYS A 81 -7.85 6.74 11.36
N TYR A 82 -6.99 7.73 11.45
CA TYR A 82 -5.78 7.68 12.27
C TYR A 82 -6.03 7.28 13.73
N HIS A 83 -7.04 7.86 14.35
CA HIS A 83 -7.28 7.62 15.77
C HIS A 83 -8.04 6.33 16.07
N ALA A 84 -8.56 5.66 15.08
CA ALA A 84 -9.41 4.48 15.26
C ALA A 84 -8.75 3.18 14.78
N GLN A 85 -7.49 3.21 14.43
CA GLN A 85 -6.81 2.08 13.78
C GLN A 85 -6.80 0.80 14.60
N ASP A 86 -6.80 0.90 15.91
CA ASP A 86 -6.72 -0.27 16.80
C ASP A 86 -8.09 -0.84 17.17
N LYS A 87 -9.15 -0.19 16.80
CA LYS A 87 -10.47 -0.47 17.34
C LYS A 87 -11.58 -0.49 16.30
N PHE A 88 -11.25 -0.99 15.13
CA PHE A 88 -12.25 -1.07 14.07
C PHE A 88 -13.32 -2.09 14.39
N THR A 89 -14.57 -1.65 14.23
CA THR A 89 -15.70 -2.55 14.25
C THR A 89 -16.00 -3.01 12.84
N GLU A 90 -16.90 -3.98 12.69
CA GLU A 90 -17.37 -4.41 11.38
C GLU A 90 -18.02 -3.25 10.61
N GLU A 91 -18.75 -2.38 11.31
CA GLU A 91 -19.35 -1.20 10.70
C GLU A 91 -18.29 -0.22 10.18
N ASP A 92 -17.23 -0.02 10.95
CA ASP A 92 -16.13 0.84 10.52
C ASP A 92 -15.46 0.28 9.26
N MET A 93 -15.26 -1.03 9.21
CA MET A 93 -14.67 -1.67 8.03
C MET A 93 -15.56 -1.54 6.81
N ALA A 94 -16.87 -1.67 6.99
CA ALA A 94 -17.81 -1.48 5.89
C ALA A 94 -17.74 -0.06 5.33
N ASP A 95 -17.67 0.93 6.21
CA ASP A 95 -17.53 2.32 5.79
C ASP A 95 -16.22 2.57 5.05
N ILE A 96 -15.12 2.02 5.56
CA ILE A 96 -13.82 2.17 4.92
C ILE A 96 -13.86 1.58 3.50
N VAL A 97 -14.38 0.38 3.35
CA VAL A 97 -14.47 -0.27 2.06
C VAL A 97 -15.35 0.53 1.09
N ALA A 98 -16.53 0.96 1.56
CA ALA A 98 -17.47 1.70 0.72
C ALA A 98 -16.89 3.05 0.26
N ASN A 99 -16.20 3.75 1.16
CA ASN A 99 -15.73 5.10 0.87
C ASN A 99 -14.38 5.14 0.16
N SER A 100 -13.53 4.14 0.37
CA SER A 100 -12.21 4.10 -0.26
C SER A 100 -12.21 3.49 -1.65
N ASN A 101 -13.27 2.79 -2.02
CA ASN A 101 -13.29 1.99 -3.24
C ASN A 101 -12.97 2.79 -4.51
N ASP A 102 -13.58 3.95 -4.68
CA ASP A 102 -13.34 4.79 -5.85
C ASP A 102 -11.90 5.28 -5.90
N PHE A 103 -11.37 5.72 -4.77
CA PHE A 103 -9.99 6.14 -4.66
C PHE A 103 -9.04 5.00 -5.02
N VAL A 104 -9.24 3.82 -4.42
CA VAL A 104 -8.38 2.65 -4.66
C VAL A 104 -8.40 2.27 -6.13
N ASN A 105 -9.57 2.17 -6.74
CA ASN A 105 -9.71 1.79 -8.14
C ASN A 105 -9.05 2.83 -9.06
N GLU A 106 -9.24 4.10 -8.78
CA GLU A 106 -8.63 5.16 -9.58
C GLU A 106 -7.10 5.07 -9.57
N VAL A 107 -6.49 4.90 -8.39
CA VAL A 107 -5.04 4.80 -8.29
C VAL A 107 -4.53 3.53 -8.97
N VAL A 108 -5.20 2.40 -8.74
CA VAL A 108 -4.79 1.13 -9.35
C VAL A 108 -4.86 1.20 -10.88
N ASN A 109 -5.96 1.74 -11.41
CA ASN A 109 -6.12 1.86 -12.87
C ASN A 109 -5.07 2.78 -13.46
N LYS A 110 -4.80 3.88 -12.80
CA LYS A 110 -3.77 4.82 -13.24
C LYS A 110 -2.38 4.20 -13.21
N TYR A 111 -2.09 3.48 -12.13
CA TYR A 111 -0.77 2.85 -11.96
C TYR A 111 -0.50 1.79 -13.03
N PHE A 112 -1.48 0.96 -13.32
CA PHE A 112 -1.32 -0.13 -14.29
C PHE A 112 -1.70 0.27 -15.72
N GLY A 113 -2.14 1.50 -15.94
CA GLY A 113 -2.51 1.98 -17.26
C GLY A 113 -3.83 1.42 -17.79
N ASP A 114 -4.65 0.85 -16.92
CA ASP A 114 -5.98 0.34 -17.30
C ASP A 114 -6.93 1.50 -17.57
N LYS A 115 -7.86 1.29 -18.48
CA LYS A 115 -8.84 2.32 -18.82
C LYS A 115 -10.26 1.91 -18.51
#